data_d6d1d42edb1472cd533caf462f343f7a
#
_entry.id   d6d1d42edb1472cd533caf462f343f7a
#
_cell.length_a   1.000
_cell.length_b   1.000
_cell.length_c   1.000
_cell.angle_alpha   90.00
_cell.angle_beta   90.00
_cell.angle_gamma   90.00
#
_symmetry.space_group_name_H-M   'P 1'
#
loop_
_entity.id
_entity.type
_entity.pdbx_description
1 polymer ?
#
loop_
_entity_poly.entity_id
_entity_poly.type
_entity_poly.pdbx_seq_one_letter_code
_entity_poly.pdbx_strand_id
1 'polypeptide(L)'
;VVSRRDALRYLGGAAIGAAAGGVAHGFLYERHHIELTQTAFPVPGLPESLRGVRVGLLTDIHRSQTVPHEMVAAAVAMLMAEKPDVIVLGGDYVSWRDRRYVHPAADALAPLSAPHGVIAILGNHDDDREMPAALAAKGFTVLKDARTRLTIRDEPIDFAGVRFWTNKVTDIAHVLRGSLPLTILLAHTPKRLTEAQQLAVPAVISGHTHGGQIVLPGLGPVAAREFPVVAGLAQRPGTTIFVSRGVGTIYVPVRMNCPPEVAVLTLEPVMRT
;
A
#
# COMPACT_ATOMS: atom_id res chain seq x y z
N VAL A 1 -4.23 -51.55 17.27
CA VAL A 1 -5.03 -50.40 17.79
C VAL A 1 -4.06 -49.35 18.28
N VAL A 2 -4.07 -48.16 17.68
CA VAL A 2 -3.21 -47.04 18.09
C VAL A 2 -3.68 -46.57 19.46
N SER A 3 -2.76 -46.44 20.43
CA SER A 3 -3.12 -45.91 21.76
C SER A 3 -3.46 -44.42 21.70
N ARG A 4 -4.31 -43.91 22.61
CA ARG A 4 -4.61 -42.48 22.73
C ARG A 4 -3.33 -41.63 22.85
N ARG A 5 -2.32 -42.13 23.54
CA ARG A 5 -1.02 -41.46 23.72
C ARG A 5 -0.26 -41.38 22.38
N ASP A 6 -0.28 -42.43 21.58
CA ASP A 6 0.40 -42.43 20.29
C ASP A 6 -0.35 -41.54 19.28
N ALA A 7 -1.69 -41.57 19.30
CA ALA A 7 -2.51 -40.67 18.48
C ALA A 7 -2.20 -39.18 18.80
N LEU A 8 -2.09 -38.78 20.09
CA LEU A 8 -1.71 -37.44 20.48
C LEU A 8 -0.28 -37.07 20.06
N ARG A 9 0.66 -38.03 20.13
CA ARG A 9 2.03 -37.81 19.64
C ARG A 9 2.07 -37.59 18.13
N TYR A 10 1.34 -38.39 17.37
CA TYR A 10 1.26 -38.26 15.90
C TYR A 10 0.58 -36.93 15.52
N LEU A 11 -0.52 -36.56 16.17
CA LEU A 11 -1.18 -35.27 15.92
C LEU A 11 -0.28 -34.08 16.28
N GLY A 12 0.43 -34.17 17.44
CA GLY A 12 1.39 -33.13 17.83
C GLY A 12 2.55 -33.01 16.84
N GLY A 13 3.11 -34.14 16.40
CA GLY A 13 4.18 -34.16 15.41
C GLY A 13 3.73 -33.60 14.06
N ALA A 14 2.52 -33.96 13.60
CA ALA A 14 1.93 -33.44 12.38
C ALA A 14 1.69 -31.91 12.45
N ALA A 15 1.18 -31.42 13.58
CA ALA A 15 0.97 -29.98 13.81
C ALA A 15 2.28 -29.19 13.79
N ILE A 16 3.33 -29.69 14.46
CA ILE A 16 4.67 -29.08 14.44
C ILE A 16 5.24 -29.08 12.99
N GLY A 17 5.13 -30.22 12.29
CA GLY A 17 5.57 -30.33 10.91
C GLY A 17 4.85 -29.36 9.96
N ALA A 18 3.54 -29.21 10.10
CA ALA A 18 2.74 -28.28 9.34
C ALA A 18 3.13 -26.81 9.64
N ALA A 19 3.33 -26.48 10.92
CA ALA A 19 3.77 -25.14 11.31
C ALA A 19 5.17 -24.82 10.75
N ALA A 20 6.13 -25.73 10.90
CA ALA A 20 7.49 -25.55 10.35
C ALA A 20 7.49 -25.45 8.83
N GLY A 21 6.70 -26.29 8.14
CA GLY A 21 6.50 -26.22 6.69
C GLY A 21 5.90 -24.90 6.23
N GLY A 22 4.88 -24.42 6.95
CA GLY A 22 4.26 -23.12 6.67
C GLY A 22 5.25 -21.96 6.81
N VAL A 23 6.04 -21.94 7.89
CA VAL A 23 7.07 -20.90 8.08
C VAL A 23 8.14 -20.99 6.99
N ALA A 24 8.61 -22.21 6.67
CA ALA A 24 9.58 -22.42 5.59
C ALA A 24 9.04 -21.94 4.24
N HIS A 25 7.80 -22.25 3.90
CA HIS A 25 7.12 -21.78 2.69
C HIS A 25 7.05 -20.25 2.68
N GLY A 26 6.59 -19.65 3.77
CA GLY A 26 6.46 -18.18 3.89
C GLY A 26 7.80 -17.44 3.81
N PHE A 27 8.87 -18.05 4.31
CA PHE A 27 10.22 -17.49 4.27
C PHE A 27 10.91 -17.69 2.91
N LEU A 28 10.83 -18.91 2.34
CA LEU A 28 11.59 -19.26 1.14
C LEU A 28 10.86 -18.92 -0.17
N TYR A 29 9.53 -18.93 -0.16
CA TYR A 29 8.73 -18.79 -1.37
C TYR A 29 7.80 -17.58 -1.32
N GLU A 30 6.80 -17.57 -0.43
CA GLU A 30 5.69 -16.62 -0.51
C GLU A 30 6.13 -15.15 -0.42
N ARG A 31 7.11 -14.83 0.44
CA ARG A 31 7.61 -13.46 0.57
C ARG A 31 8.28 -12.92 -0.72
N HIS A 32 8.61 -13.78 -1.67
CA HIS A 32 9.20 -13.42 -2.96
C HIS A 32 8.19 -13.52 -4.12
N HIS A 33 7.02 -14.08 -3.87
CA HIS A 33 5.99 -14.27 -4.88
C HIS A 33 5.06 -13.05 -4.92
N ILE A 34 5.44 -12.05 -5.73
CA ILE A 34 4.67 -10.82 -5.87
C ILE A 34 3.42 -11.09 -6.69
N GLU A 35 2.27 -10.70 -6.18
CA GLU A 35 0.98 -10.77 -6.88
C GLU A 35 0.58 -9.41 -7.44
N LEU A 36 0.01 -9.43 -8.65
CA LEU A 36 -0.67 -8.29 -9.24
C LEU A 36 -2.15 -8.32 -8.84
N THR A 37 -2.59 -7.29 -8.14
CA THR A 37 -4.00 -7.07 -7.81
C THR A 37 -4.58 -6.00 -8.72
N GLN A 38 -5.60 -6.34 -9.49
CA GLN A 38 -6.39 -5.39 -10.28
C GLN A 38 -7.76 -5.25 -9.62
N THR A 39 -8.12 -4.03 -9.23
CA THR A 39 -9.34 -3.78 -8.45
C THR A 39 -10.10 -2.59 -9.01
N ALA A 40 -11.40 -2.77 -9.27
CA ALA A 40 -12.30 -1.64 -9.46
C ALA A 40 -12.35 -0.81 -8.17
N PHE A 41 -12.08 0.48 -8.30
CA PHE A 41 -12.02 1.42 -7.18
C PHE A 41 -13.15 2.43 -7.29
N PRO A 42 -14.32 2.14 -6.67
CA PRO A 42 -15.48 3.01 -6.76
C PRO A 42 -15.24 4.29 -5.96
N VAL A 43 -15.32 5.43 -6.64
CA VAL A 43 -15.09 6.75 -6.04
C VAL A 43 -16.38 7.56 -6.06
N PRO A 44 -16.94 7.94 -4.91
CA PRO A 44 -18.08 8.82 -4.83
C PRO A 44 -17.84 10.16 -5.55
N GLY A 45 -18.77 10.55 -6.41
CA GLY A 45 -18.65 11.80 -7.16
C GLY A 45 -17.66 11.78 -8.32
N LEU A 46 -17.13 10.63 -8.72
CA LEU A 46 -16.27 10.50 -9.89
C LEU A 46 -17.05 10.87 -11.17
N PRO A 47 -16.55 11.82 -11.99
CA PRO A 47 -17.10 12.08 -13.32
C PRO A 47 -16.96 10.86 -14.24
N GLU A 48 -17.91 10.66 -15.13
CA GLU A 48 -17.89 9.55 -16.11
C GLU A 48 -16.66 9.60 -17.04
N SER A 49 -16.17 10.80 -17.34
CA SER A 49 -14.94 11.03 -18.13
C SER A 49 -13.69 10.39 -17.49
N LEU A 50 -13.66 10.26 -16.17
CA LEU A 50 -12.56 9.62 -15.43
C LEU A 50 -12.77 8.13 -15.19
N ARG A 51 -13.89 7.53 -15.61
CA ARG A 51 -14.10 6.08 -15.55
C ARG A 51 -12.96 5.36 -16.26
N GLY A 52 -12.43 4.33 -15.63
CA GLY A 52 -11.38 3.50 -16.20
C GLY A 52 -9.97 4.10 -16.10
N VAL A 53 -9.79 5.27 -15.46
CA VAL A 53 -8.44 5.78 -15.13
C VAL A 53 -7.76 4.80 -14.19
N ARG A 54 -6.52 4.42 -14.50
CA ARG A 54 -5.75 3.39 -13.81
C ARG A 54 -4.70 4.03 -12.90
N VAL A 55 -4.85 3.84 -11.60
CA VAL A 55 -3.89 4.27 -10.59
C VAL A 55 -3.03 3.08 -10.19
N GLY A 56 -1.75 3.09 -10.55
CA GLY A 56 -0.78 2.10 -10.10
C GLY A 56 -0.33 2.39 -8.67
N LEU A 57 -0.17 1.37 -7.83
CA LEU A 57 0.21 1.54 -6.43
C LEU A 57 1.35 0.60 -6.05
N LEU A 58 2.43 1.17 -5.54
CA LEU A 58 3.49 0.49 -4.80
C LEU A 58 3.64 1.13 -3.42
N THR A 59 3.76 0.33 -2.38
CA THR A 59 3.95 0.81 -1.01
C THR A 59 4.71 -0.23 -0.19
N ASP A 60 5.22 0.18 0.97
CA ASP A 60 5.85 -0.73 1.93
C ASP A 60 6.97 -1.56 1.27
N ILE A 61 7.85 -0.86 0.56
CA ILE A 61 8.97 -1.47 -0.18
C ILE A 61 9.97 -2.10 0.79
N HIS A 62 10.28 -1.37 1.90
CA HIS A 62 11.22 -1.80 2.91
C HIS A 62 12.56 -2.28 2.35
N ARG A 63 13.09 -1.54 1.35
CA ARG A 63 14.41 -1.84 0.77
C ARG A 63 15.43 -2.01 1.90
N SER A 64 16.03 -3.18 1.98
CA SER A 64 16.92 -3.59 3.06
C SER A 64 17.76 -4.78 2.61
N GLN A 65 18.50 -5.39 3.50
CA GLN A 65 19.20 -6.64 3.21
C GLN A 65 18.22 -7.80 2.90
N THR A 66 17.04 -7.81 3.54
CA THR A 66 16.04 -8.87 3.37
C THR A 66 15.09 -8.63 2.21
N VAL A 67 15.03 -7.39 1.70
CA VAL A 67 14.29 -7.02 0.48
C VAL A 67 15.31 -6.50 -0.54
N PRO A 68 15.86 -7.35 -1.39
CA PRO A 68 16.92 -7.01 -2.32
C PRO A 68 16.42 -6.15 -3.49
N HIS A 69 17.36 -5.56 -4.25
CA HIS A 69 17.07 -4.71 -5.41
C HIS A 69 16.18 -5.42 -6.44
N GLU A 70 16.48 -6.68 -6.69
CA GLU A 70 15.82 -7.51 -7.71
C GLU A 70 14.32 -7.68 -7.42
N MET A 71 13.96 -7.77 -6.15
CA MET A 71 12.55 -7.86 -5.75
C MET A 71 11.81 -6.55 -6.03
N VAL A 72 12.43 -5.41 -5.71
CA VAL A 72 11.84 -4.09 -6.01
C VAL A 72 11.75 -3.88 -7.51
N ALA A 73 12.80 -4.22 -8.26
CA ALA A 73 12.82 -4.13 -9.72
C ALA A 73 11.75 -5.00 -10.38
N ALA A 74 11.49 -6.20 -9.84
CA ALA A 74 10.40 -7.07 -10.32
C ALA A 74 9.03 -6.44 -10.08
N ALA A 75 8.79 -5.83 -8.91
CA ALA A 75 7.55 -5.11 -8.62
C ALA A 75 7.36 -3.90 -9.55
N VAL A 76 8.43 -3.14 -9.80
CA VAL A 76 8.43 -2.02 -10.75
C VAL A 76 8.09 -2.49 -12.16
N ALA A 77 8.77 -3.55 -12.64
CA ALA A 77 8.52 -4.11 -13.97
C ALA A 77 7.07 -4.61 -14.12
N MET A 78 6.54 -5.28 -13.09
CA MET A 78 5.17 -5.76 -13.04
C MET A 78 4.18 -4.58 -13.14
N LEU A 79 4.38 -3.51 -12.37
CA LEU A 79 3.52 -2.33 -12.43
C LEU A 79 3.61 -1.62 -13.78
N MET A 80 4.80 -1.48 -14.34
CA MET A 80 5.01 -0.80 -15.63
C MET A 80 4.37 -1.56 -16.80
N ALA A 81 4.32 -2.90 -16.73
CA ALA A 81 3.61 -3.72 -17.73
C ALA A 81 2.11 -3.41 -17.80
N GLU A 82 1.53 -2.94 -16.70
CA GLU A 82 0.11 -2.57 -16.59
C GLU A 82 -0.22 -1.19 -17.19
N LYS A 83 0.78 -0.38 -17.54
CA LYS A 83 0.62 0.96 -18.16
C LYS A 83 -0.38 1.84 -17.40
N PRO A 84 -0.16 2.12 -16.10
CA PRO A 84 -1.04 2.98 -15.32
C PRO A 84 -1.03 4.43 -15.86
N ASP A 85 -2.14 5.15 -15.68
CA ASP A 85 -2.26 6.56 -16.06
C ASP A 85 -1.52 7.48 -15.07
N VAL A 86 -1.51 7.10 -13.80
CA VAL A 86 -0.77 7.74 -12.70
C VAL A 86 -0.26 6.67 -11.74
N ILE A 87 0.90 6.92 -11.13
CA ILE A 87 1.48 6.00 -10.13
C ILE A 87 1.49 6.68 -8.77
N VAL A 88 1.09 5.95 -7.74
CA VAL A 88 1.17 6.34 -6.33
C VAL A 88 2.20 5.47 -5.62
N LEU A 89 3.11 6.11 -4.91
CA LEU A 89 4.06 5.50 -4.00
C LEU A 89 3.62 5.79 -2.56
N GLY A 90 3.17 4.74 -1.85
CA GLY A 90 2.44 4.83 -0.60
C GLY A 90 3.30 4.97 0.67
N GLY A 91 4.63 5.10 0.54
CA GLY A 91 5.55 5.24 1.68
C GLY A 91 6.21 3.93 2.13
N ASP A 92 7.04 4.04 3.17
CA ASP A 92 7.86 2.96 3.73
C ASP A 92 8.81 2.33 2.69
N TYR A 93 9.64 3.20 2.08
CA TYR A 93 10.62 2.79 1.08
C TYR A 93 11.81 2.04 1.69
N VAL A 94 12.16 2.37 2.93
CA VAL A 94 13.22 1.73 3.71
C VAL A 94 12.68 1.21 5.04
N SER A 95 13.45 0.38 5.75
CA SER A 95 13.13 -0.05 7.10
C SER A 95 13.87 0.80 8.11
N TRP A 96 13.21 1.17 9.23
CA TRP A 96 13.82 1.79 10.41
C TRP A 96 14.63 3.07 10.14
N ARG A 97 14.27 3.84 9.08
CA ARG A 97 15.00 5.04 8.64
C ARG A 97 16.46 4.77 8.29
N ASP A 98 16.74 3.57 7.80
CA ASP A 98 18.10 3.17 7.41
C ASP A 98 18.54 3.91 6.16
N ARG A 99 19.33 4.96 6.36
CA ARG A 99 19.82 5.84 5.29
C ARG A 99 20.66 5.15 4.24
N ARG A 100 21.30 4.01 4.59
CA ARG A 100 22.06 3.21 3.62
C ARG A 100 21.23 2.76 2.43
N TYR A 101 19.92 2.65 2.62
CA TYR A 101 19.00 2.17 1.60
C TYR A 101 18.15 3.26 0.95
N VAL A 102 18.27 4.55 1.35
CA VAL A 102 17.50 5.65 0.76
C VAL A 102 17.75 5.77 -0.75
N HIS A 103 19.00 5.97 -1.13
CA HIS A 103 19.34 6.04 -2.55
C HIS A 103 19.12 4.71 -3.29
N PRO A 104 19.52 3.54 -2.76
CA PRO A 104 19.19 2.25 -3.37
C PRO A 104 17.68 2.01 -3.59
N ALA A 105 16.81 2.51 -2.69
CA ALA A 105 15.37 2.42 -2.87
C ALA A 105 14.90 3.35 -4.00
N ALA A 106 15.33 4.62 -3.98
CA ALA A 106 14.99 5.57 -5.03
C ALA A 106 15.50 5.14 -6.41
N ASP A 107 16.71 4.56 -6.49
CA ASP A 107 17.29 4.04 -7.73
C ASP A 107 16.49 2.84 -8.28
N ALA A 108 16.05 1.93 -7.41
CA ALA A 108 15.22 0.80 -7.81
C ALA A 108 13.84 1.24 -8.34
N LEU A 109 13.32 2.37 -7.85
CA LEU A 109 12.04 2.95 -8.29
C LEU A 109 12.19 3.88 -9.50
N ALA A 110 13.40 4.30 -9.87
CA ALA A 110 13.65 5.27 -10.95
C ALA A 110 13.01 4.92 -12.32
N PRO A 111 12.81 3.63 -12.72
CA PRO A 111 12.15 3.31 -13.98
C PRO A 111 10.64 3.58 -14.00
N LEU A 112 10.01 3.91 -12.85
CA LEU A 112 8.59 4.24 -12.81
C LEU A 112 8.28 5.50 -13.60
N SER A 113 7.32 5.40 -14.50
CA SER A 113 6.84 6.52 -15.32
C SER A 113 5.39 6.29 -15.69
N ALA A 114 4.59 7.36 -15.68
CA ALA A 114 3.21 7.33 -16.11
C ALA A 114 2.84 8.64 -16.80
N PRO A 115 1.82 8.68 -17.68
CA PRO A 115 1.40 9.90 -18.40
C PRO A 115 1.12 11.09 -17.49
N HIS A 116 0.55 10.84 -16.31
CA HIS A 116 0.25 11.89 -15.34
C HIS A 116 1.22 11.90 -14.14
N GLY A 117 2.38 11.23 -14.28
CA GLY A 117 3.48 11.26 -13.33
C GLY A 117 3.38 10.25 -12.19
N VAL A 118 4.34 10.39 -11.28
CA VAL A 118 4.48 9.55 -10.09
C VAL A 118 4.37 10.44 -8.85
N ILE A 119 3.42 10.13 -7.99
CA ILE A 119 3.15 10.85 -6.74
C ILE A 119 3.60 9.98 -5.58
N ALA A 120 4.37 10.55 -4.66
CA ALA A 120 4.93 9.84 -3.52
C ALA A 120 4.52 10.49 -2.20
N ILE A 121 4.23 9.68 -1.20
CA ILE A 121 4.13 10.09 0.20
C ILE A 121 5.16 9.35 1.03
N LEU A 122 5.32 9.72 2.30
CA LEU A 122 6.23 9.05 3.22
C LEU A 122 5.47 8.19 4.22
N GLY A 123 6.07 7.06 4.61
CA GLY A 123 5.64 6.24 5.73
C GLY A 123 6.37 6.59 7.03
N ASN A 124 6.18 5.75 8.05
CA ASN A 124 6.80 5.94 9.36
C ASN A 124 8.26 5.44 9.42
N HIS A 125 8.65 4.60 8.48
CA HIS A 125 10.02 4.08 8.38
C HIS A 125 10.94 4.92 7.49
N ASP A 126 10.42 5.94 6.81
CA ASP A 126 11.21 6.77 5.92
C ASP A 126 11.97 7.87 6.66
N ASP A 127 13.17 8.20 6.18
CA ASP A 127 13.87 9.41 6.61
C ASP A 127 13.18 10.64 6.02
N ASP A 128 12.70 11.53 6.88
CA ASP A 128 11.87 12.69 6.51
C ASP A 128 12.65 13.79 5.75
N ARG A 129 13.97 13.68 5.62
CA ARG A 129 14.86 14.64 4.95
C ARG A 129 15.46 14.07 3.66
N GLU A 130 16.09 12.92 3.75
CA GLU A 130 16.80 12.33 2.59
C GLU A 130 15.85 11.66 1.60
N MET A 131 14.86 10.90 2.08
CA MET A 131 13.96 10.18 1.19
C MET A 131 13.18 11.10 0.25
N PRO A 132 12.57 12.23 0.70
CA PRO A 132 11.91 13.16 -0.21
C PRO A 132 12.83 13.70 -1.30
N ALA A 133 14.07 14.06 -0.92
CA ALA A 133 15.04 14.59 -1.86
C ALA A 133 15.47 13.52 -2.89
N ALA A 134 15.69 12.28 -2.45
CA ALA A 134 16.06 11.18 -3.32
C ALA A 134 14.95 10.84 -4.32
N LEU A 135 13.67 10.82 -3.90
CA LEU A 135 12.52 10.59 -4.77
C LEU A 135 12.30 11.76 -5.74
N ALA A 136 12.41 13.01 -5.27
CA ALA A 136 12.28 14.19 -6.12
C ALA A 136 13.37 14.23 -7.21
N ALA A 137 14.59 13.78 -6.90
CA ALA A 137 15.67 13.66 -7.88
C ALA A 137 15.38 12.63 -8.99
N LYS A 138 14.40 11.73 -8.79
CA LYS A 138 13.88 10.81 -9.84
C LYS A 138 12.71 11.40 -10.62
N GLY A 139 12.35 12.66 -10.37
CA GLY A 139 11.22 13.34 -11.02
C GLY A 139 9.86 13.04 -10.38
N PHE A 140 9.82 12.45 -9.19
CA PHE A 140 8.57 12.14 -8.50
C PHE A 140 8.05 13.36 -7.71
N THR A 141 6.73 13.55 -7.72
CA THR A 141 6.07 14.58 -6.93
C THR A 141 5.88 14.07 -5.49
N VAL A 142 6.66 14.59 -4.54
CA VAL A 142 6.59 14.17 -3.14
C VAL A 142 5.66 15.08 -2.34
N LEU A 143 4.62 14.49 -1.77
CA LEU A 143 3.63 15.19 -0.96
C LEU A 143 3.91 15.00 0.54
N LYS A 144 4.18 16.10 1.24
CA LYS A 144 4.40 16.15 2.70
C LYS A 144 3.44 17.19 3.30
N ASP A 145 2.24 16.75 3.69
CA ASP A 145 1.12 17.63 4.06
C ASP A 145 0.85 18.66 2.94
N ALA A 146 0.77 18.16 1.74
CA ALA A 146 0.61 18.94 0.51
C ALA A 146 -0.33 18.24 -0.45
N ARG A 147 -0.74 18.95 -1.48
CA ARG A 147 -1.57 18.41 -2.56
C ARG A 147 -1.04 18.81 -3.92
N THR A 148 -1.36 18.02 -4.92
CA THR A 148 -1.14 18.30 -6.33
C THR A 148 -2.42 18.10 -7.11
N ARG A 149 -2.60 18.89 -8.16
CA ARG A 149 -3.72 18.77 -9.10
C ARG A 149 -3.22 18.20 -10.39
N LEU A 150 -3.90 17.17 -10.86
CA LEU A 150 -3.71 16.61 -12.18
C LEU A 150 -4.93 16.95 -13.05
N THR A 151 -4.71 17.05 -14.36
CA THR A 151 -5.78 17.10 -15.36
C THR A 151 -5.69 15.81 -16.17
N ILE A 152 -6.71 14.96 -16.10
CA ILE A 152 -6.80 13.68 -16.79
C ILE A 152 -8.04 13.72 -17.67
N ARG A 153 -7.89 13.58 -18.99
CA ARG A 153 -9.01 13.67 -19.95
C ARG A 153 -9.84 14.95 -19.77
N ASP A 154 -9.15 16.09 -19.62
CA ASP A 154 -9.69 17.43 -19.36
C ASP A 154 -10.43 17.62 -18.03
N GLU A 155 -10.44 16.61 -17.16
CA GLU A 155 -11.04 16.68 -15.82
C GLU A 155 -9.97 16.86 -14.75
N PRO A 156 -10.16 17.83 -13.84
CA PRO A 156 -9.24 18.03 -12.74
C PRO A 156 -9.53 17.06 -11.57
N ILE A 157 -8.47 16.48 -11.05
CA ILE A 157 -8.49 15.62 -9.85
C ILE A 157 -7.35 16.03 -8.91
N ASP A 158 -7.63 16.13 -7.61
CA ASP A 158 -6.61 16.42 -6.61
C ASP A 158 -6.13 15.14 -5.92
N PHE A 159 -4.80 15.06 -5.71
CA PHE A 159 -4.18 14.10 -4.82
C PHE A 159 -3.61 14.86 -3.62
N ALA A 160 -4.06 14.52 -2.42
CA ALA A 160 -3.60 15.12 -1.18
C ALA A 160 -2.79 14.10 -0.38
N GLY A 161 -1.53 14.39 -0.09
CA GLY A 161 -0.64 13.51 0.67
C GLY A 161 -0.40 14.04 2.07
N VAL A 162 -0.69 13.24 3.09
CA VAL A 162 -0.41 13.57 4.48
C VAL A 162 0.75 12.75 5.02
N ARG A 163 1.57 13.34 5.89
CA ARG A 163 2.62 12.62 6.61
C ARG A 163 2.01 11.62 7.58
N PHE A 164 2.72 10.57 7.88
CA PHE A 164 2.27 9.54 8.83
C PHE A 164 1.79 10.12 10.16
N TRP A 165 2.51 11.12 10.69
CA TRP A 165 2.24 11.75 11.99
C TRP A 165 1.15 12.82 11.97
N THR A 166 0.68 13.24 10.79
CA THR A 166 -0.43 14.18 10.64
C THR A 166 -1.74 13.45 10.88
N ASN A 167 -2.27 13.58 12.09
CA ASN A 167 -3.39 12.78 12.59
C ASN A 167 -4.56 13.61 13.17
N LYS A 168 -4.44 14.95 13.18
CA LYS A 168 -5.54 15.79 13.60
C LYS A 168 -6.39 16.16 12.39
N VAL A 169 -7.71 16.11 12.56
CA VAL A 169 -8.67 16.51 11.52
C VAL A 169 -8.40 17.94 11.02
N THR A 170 -8.05 18.87 11.95
CA THR A 170 -7.72 20.25 11.62
C THR A 170 -6.51 20.38 10.69
N ASP A 171 -5.50 19.55 10.89
CA ASP A 171 -4.27 19.60 10.10
C ASP A 171 -4.51 19.01 8.71
N ILE A 172 -5.27 17.92 8.62
CA ILE A 172 -5.69 17.33 7.35
C ILE A 172 -6.63 18.29 6.60
N ALA A 173 -7.56 18.93 7.30
CA ALA A 173 -8.42 19.95 6.71
C ALA A 173 -7.61 21.15 6.17
N HIS A 174 -6.47 21.48 6.78
CA HIS A 174 -5.58 22.48 6.26
C HIS A 174 -4.94 22.07 4.92
N VAL A 175 -4.50 20.81 4.80
CA VAL A 175 -3.97 20.27 3.54
C VAL A 175 -5.04 20.28 2.44
N LEU A 176 -6.28 20.00 2.81
CA LEU A 176 -7.43 19.96 1.88
C LEU A 176 -8.01 21.35 1.55
N ARG A 177 -7.51 22.44 2.15
CA ARG A 177 -8.06 23.78 1.90
C ARG A 177 -7.94 24.18 0.44
N GLY A 178 -9.11 24.39 -0.23
CA GLY A 178 -9.19 24.71 -1.65
C GLY A 178 -8.93 23.51 -2.57
N SER A 179 -9.01 22.30 -2.04
CA SER A 179 -9.06 21.09 -2.87
C SER A 179 -10.40 20.97 -3.60
N LEU A 180 -10.40 20.18 -4.66
CA LEU A 180 -11.62 19.82 -5.37
C LEU A 180 -12.46 18.84 -4.54
N PRO A 181 -13.79 18.76 -4.77
CA PRO A 181 -14.61 17.69 -4.22
C PRO A 181 -14.06 16.30 -4.59
N LEU A 182 -13.55 16.14 -5.81
CA LEU A 182 -12.85 14.93 -6.25
C LEU A 182 -11.38 15.01 -5.81
N THR A 183 -11.12 14.54 -4.61
CA THR A 183 -9.77 14.42 -4.03
C THR A 183 -9.51 12.99 -3.57
N ILE A 184 -8.37 12.44 -3.96
CA ILE A 184 -7.86 11.17 -3.41
C ILE A 184 -6.87 11.50 -2.31
N LEU A 185 -7.15 11.07 -1.10
CA LEU A 185 -6.24 11.20 0.04
C LEU A 185 -5.22 10.06 0.02
N LEU A 186 -3.96 10.40 -0.04
CA LEU A 186 -2.85 9.48 0.12
C LEU A 186 -2.38 9.54 1.58
N ALA A 187 -2.61 8.48 2.31
CA ALA A 187 -2.23 8.37 3.71
C ALA A 187 -1.61 7.00 3.97
N HIS A 188 -0.35 6.97 4.37
CA HIS A 188 0.34 5.69 4.57
C HIS A 188 -0.45 4.75 5.50
N THR A 189 -1.01 5.27 6.61
CA THR A 189 -1.80 4.47 7.55
C THR A 189 -3.31 4.51 7.27
N PRO A 190 -4.00 3.35 7.26
CA PRO A 190 -5.47 3.29 7.09
C PRO A 190 -6.27 3.97 8.21
N LYS A 191 -5.63 4.31 9.33
CA LYS A 191 -6.29 5.04 10.43
C LYS A 191 -6.85 6.39 9.99
N ARG A 192 -6.31 6.97 8.88
CA ARG A 192 -6.80 8.25 8.32
C ARG A 192 -8.18 8.13 7.65
N LEU A 193 -8.73 6.93 7.54
CA LEU A 193 -10.10 6.73 7.05
C LEU A 193 -11.14 7.51 7.87
N THR A 194 -10.96 7.56 9.20
CA THR A 194 -11.88 8.29 10.08
C THR A 194 -11.90 9.78 9.79
N GLU A 195 -10.72 10.38 9.66
CA GLU A 195 -10.60 11.81 9.35
C GLU A 195 -11.06 12.11 7.91
N ALA A 196 -10.79 11.21 6.97
CA ALA A 196 -11.26 11.33 5.59
C ALA A 196 -12.79 11.36 5.52
N GLN A 197 -13.48 10.49 6.28
CA GLN A 197 -14.95 10.51 6.36
C GLN A 197 -15.49 11.81 6.98
N GLN A 198 -14.88 12.28 8.05
CA GLN A 198 -15.28 13.55 8.70
C GLN A 198 -15.12 14.76 7.78
N LEU A 199 -14.16 14.71 6.87
CA LEU A 199 -13.85 15.77 5.91
C LEU A 199 -14.49 15.54 4.54
N ALA A 200 -15.36 14.52 4.42
CA ALA A 200 -16.06 14.15 3.18
C ALA A 200 -15.10 13.88 1.99
N VAL A 201 -13.92 13.30 2.26
CA VAL A 201 -12.98 12.90 1.22
C VAL A 201 -13.48 11.59 0.57
N PRO A 202 -13.70 11.55 -0.76
CA PRO A 202 -14.35 10.41 -1.40
C PRO A 202 -13.48 9.15 -1.50
N ALA A 203 -12.15 9.30 -1.49
CA ALA A 203 -11.25 8.19 -1.71
C ALA A 203 -9.97 8.29 -0.87
N VAL A 204 -9.51 7.14 -0.36
CA VAL A 204 -8.26 6.99 0.40
C VAL A 204 -7.45 5.84 -0.17
N ILE A 205 -6.14 6.04 -0.33
CA ILE A 205 -5.18 4.98 -0.69
C ILE A 205 -4.15 4.88 0.44
N SER A 206 -3.93 3.65 0.93
CA SER A 206 -3.07 3.37 2.09
C SER A 206 -2.24 2.09 1.91
N GLY A 207 -1.23 1.93 2.76
CA GLY A 207 -0.42 0.73 2.96
C GLY A 207 -0.30 0.39 4.45
N HIS A 208 0.95 0.28 4.96
CA HIS A 208 1.34 0.19 6.38
C HIS A 208 1.02 -1.13 7.08
N THR A 209 -0.07 -1.76 6.79
CA THR A 209 -0.55 -2.95 7.51
C THR A 209 0.12 -4.23 7.07
N HIS A 210 0.76 -4.22 5.90
CA HIS A 210 1.27 -5.41 5.20
C HIS A 210 0.22 -6.55 5.05
N GLY A 211 -1.07 -6.22 5.09
CA GLY A 211 -2.14 -7.22 5.14
C GLY A 211 -2.11 -8.10 6.40
N GLY A 212 -1.38 -7.64 7.45
CA GLY A 212 -1.05 -8.42 8.64
C GLY A 212 0.13 -9.37 8.46
N GLN A 213 0.74 -9.43 7.27
CA GLN A 213 1.94 -10.18 6.86
C GLN A 213 1.85 -11.70 7.06
N ILE A 214 1.26 -12.15 8.18
CA ILE A 214 0.97 -13.56 8.50
C ILE A 214 -0.52 -13.68 8.78
N VAL A 215 -1.23 -14.43 7.93
CA VAL A 215 -2.67 -14.66 8.02
C VAL A 215 -2.90 -16.15 8.28
N LEU A 216 -3.43 -16.47 9.45
CA LEU A 216 -3.70 -17.86 9.83
C LEU A 216 -5.08 -18.29 9.35
N PRO A 217 -5.22 -19.46 8.73
CA PRO A 217 -6.52 -20.00 8.33
C PRO A 217 -7.51 -20.04 9.50
N GLY A 218 -8.70 -19.48 9.32
CA GLY A 218 -9.75 -19.44 10.34
C GLY A 218 -9.54 -18.42 11.48
N LEU A 219 -8.33 -17.88 11.66
CA LEU A 219 -8.00 -16.90 12.71
C LEU A 219 -7.76 -15.49 12.16
N GLY A 220 -7.46 -15.39 10.85
CA GLY A 220 -7.16 -14.11 10.21
C GLY A 220 -5.74 -13.60 10.47
N PRO A 221 -5.49 -12.30 10.26
CA PRO A 221 -4.17 -11.70 10.40
C PRO A 221 -3.67 -11.77 11.85
N VAL A 222 -2.38 -12.08 12.01
CA VAL A 222 -1.72 -12.11 13.34
C VAL A 222 -1.50 -10.69 13.86
N ALA A 223 -1.13 -9.77 12.96
CA ALA A 223 -0.88 -8.37 13.27
C ALA A 223 -1.93 -7.45 12.60
N ALA A 224 -1.87 -6.16 12.89
CA ALA A 224 -2.66 -5.11 12.25
C ALA A 224 -4.20 -5.19 12.49
N ARG A 225 -4.65 -5.93 13.49
CA ARG A 225 -6.08 -6.10 13.80
C ARG A 225 -6.75 -4.82 14.32
N GLU A 226 -5.97 -3.86 14.79
CA GLU A 226 -6.45 -2.57 15.27
C GLU A 226 -6.74 -1.55 14.17
N PHE A 227 -6.43 -1.88 12.91
CA PHE A 227 -6.72 -1.01 11.78
C PHE A 227 -8.15 -1.22 11.25
N PRO A 228 -8.82 -0.15 10.79
CA PRO A 228 -10.20 -0.24 10.30
C PRO A 228 -10.35 -1.09 9.03
N VAL A 229 -9.27 -1.21 8.27
CA VAL A 229 -9.11 -2.06 7.09
C VAL A 229 -7.68 -2.58 7.10
N VAL A 230 -7.51 -3.90 7.00
CA VAL A 230 -6.18 -4.52 7.03
C VAL A 230 -5.62 -4.70 5.62
N ALA A 231 -6.44 -5.03 4.64
CA ALA A 231 -6.04 -5.16 3.25
C ALA A 231 -7.25 -5.06 2.31
N GLY A 232 -6.99 -4.68 1.07
CA GLY A 232 -7.98 -4.66 -0.01
C GLY A 232 -8.90 -3.46 0.03
N LEU A 233 -10.01 -3.58 -0.69
CA LEU A 233 -11.02 -2.55 -0.86
C LEU A 233 -12.05 -2.59 0.27
N ALA A 234 -12.37 -1.42 0.81
CA ALA A 234 -13.51 -1.24 1.70
C ALA A 234 -14.27 0.03 1.37
N GLN A 235 -15.60 -0.06 1.39
CA GLN A 235 -16.50 1.09 1.22
C GLN A 235 -17.08 1.48 2.58
N ARG A 236 -17.15 2.77 2.81
CA ARG A 236 -17.80 3.39 3.97
C ARG A 236 -18.72 4.51 3.46
N PRO A 237 -19.68 4.99 4.24
CA PRO A 237 -20.52 6.09 3.81
C PRO A 237 -19.70 7.28 3.31
N GLY A 238 -19.84 7.61 2.01
CA GLY A 238 -19.16 8.73 1.37
C GLY A 238 -17.65 8.56 1.07
N THR A 239 -17.02 7.45 1.47
CA THR A 239 -15.57 7.26 1.31
C THR A 239 -15.23 5.82 0.96
N THR A 240 -14.44 5.63 -0.08
CA THR A 240 -13.84 4.33 -0.40
C THR A 240 -12.36 4.33 -0.02
N ILE A 241 -11.88 3.23 0.56
CA ILE A 241 -10.45 3.04 0.87
C ILE A 241 -9.93 1.76 0.23
N PHE A 242 -8.70 1.84 -0.29
CA PHE A 242 -7.89 0.67 -0.63
C PHE A 242 -6.65 0.64 0.25
N VAL A 243 -6.36 -0.53 0.83
CA VAL A 243 -5.18 -0.77 1.65
C VAL A 243 -4.36 -1.87 1.01
N SER A 244 -3.16 -1.54 0.55
CA SER A 244 -2.28 -2.54 -0.05
C SER A 244 -1.57 -3.38 1.02
N ARG A 245 -1.26 -4.63 0.64
CA ARG A 245 -0.42 -5.55 1.42
C ARG A 245 1.07 -5.19 1.34
N GLY A 246 1.45 -4.27 0.43
CA GLY A 246 2.82 -3.85 0.24
C GLY A 246 3.75 -4.91 -0.38
N VAL A 247 4.93 -4.45 -0.80
CA VAL A 247 5.93 -5.30 -1.50
C VAL A 247 6.87 -5.99 -0.53
N GLY A 248 7.40 -5.26 0.46
CA GLY A 248 8.42 -5.76 1.38
C GLY A 248 7.90 -6.56 2.56
N THR A 249 8.77 -6.77 3.51
CA THR A 249 8.47 -7.36 4.83
C THR A 249 9.06 -6.51 5.92
N ILE A 250 8.43 -6.52 7.09
CA ILE A 250 8.89 -5.81 8.29
C ILE A 250 8.92 -6.77 9.49
N TYR A 251 9.76 -6.50 10.48
CA TYR A 251 10.01 -7.29 11.69
C TYR A 251 10.56 -8.70 11.40
N VAL A 252 9.82 -9.54 10.70
CA VAL A 252 10.23 -10.88 10.31
C VAL A 252 10.12 -11.05 8.79
N PRO A 253 11.10 -11.68 8.13
CA PRO A 253 11.10 -11.84 6.68
C PRO A 253 10.24 -13.04 6.24
N VAL A 254 8.99 -13.08 6.70
CA VAL A 254 8.04 -14.16 6.43
C VAL A 254 6.71 -13.56 5.99
N ARG A 255 6.13 -14.09 4.92
CA ARG A 255 4.72 -13.86 4.57
C ARG A 255 3.99 -15.20 4.55
N MET A 256 2.76 -15.23 5.03
CA MET A 256 1.96 -16.45 5.07
C MET A 256 0.50 -16.13 4.75
N ASN A 257 -0.03 -16.69 3.66
CA ASN A 257 -1.35 -16.39 3.09
C ASN A 257 -1.57 -14.87 2.88
N CYS A 258 -0.49 -14.16 2.61
CA CYS A 258 -0.46 -12.71 2.45
C CYS A 258 0.73 -12.31 1.56
N PRO A 259 0.76 -12.72 0.30
CA PRO A 259 1.87 -12.45 -0.61
C PRO A 259 2.08 -10.96 -0.83
N PRO A 260 3.31 -10.54 -1.19
CA PRO A 260 3.60 -9.17 -1.63
C PRO A 260 2.68 -8.73 -2.77
N GLU A 261 2.37 -7.44 -2.82
CA GLU A 261 1.36 -6.91 -3.74
C GLU A 261 1.87 -5.72 -4.55
N VAL A 262 1.61 -5.78 -5.84
CA VAL A 262 1.53 -4.64 -6.76
C VAL A 262 0.07 -4.43 -7.09
N ALA A 263 -0.46 -3.22 -6.91
CA ALA A 263 -1.88 -2.99 -7.16
C ALA A 263 -2.12 -1.99 -8.31
N VAL A 264 -3.19 -2.25 -9.07
CA VAL A 264 -3.75 -1.32 -10.06
C VAL A 264 -5.21 -1.08 -9.73
N LEU A 265 -5.54 0.16 -9.39
CA LEU A 265 -6.87 0.60 -9.04
C LEU A 265 -7.51 1.28 -10.25
N THR A 266 -8.58 0.71 -10.77
CA THR A 266 -9.34 1.31 -11.86
C THR A 266 -10.46 2.15 -11.28
N LEU A 267 -10.40 3.47 -11.50
CA LEU A 267 -11.41 4.39 -10.98
C LEU A 267 -12.77 4.12 -11.62
N GLU A 268 -13.80 3.98 -10.77
CA GLU A 268 -15.18 3.74 -11.20
C GLU A 268 -16.14 4.69 -10.47
N PRO A 269 -17.16 5.26 -11.15
CA PRO A 269 -18.20 5.96 -10.45
C PRO A 269 -18.97 5.02 -9.51
N VAL A 270 -19.36 5.51 -8.33
CA VAL A 270 -20.27 4.75 -7.48
C VAL A 270 -21.65 4.74 -8.15
N MET A 271 -22.19 3.56 -8.45
CA MET A 271 -23.54 3.44 -8.97
C MET A 271 -24.54 3.99 -7.93
N ARG A 272 -25.39 4.93 -8.34
CA ARG A 272 -26.52 5.37 -7.51
C ARG A 272 -27.53 4.21 -7.49
N THR A 273 -27.66 3.59 -6.32
CA THR A 273 -28.77 2.64 -6.05
C THR A 273 -30.06 3.39 -5.85
#